data_2a50e5755bfbd280c380505e98197041
#
_entry.id   2a50e5755bfbd280c380505e98197041
#
_cell.length_a   1.000
_cell.length_b   1.000
_cell.length_c   1.000
_cell.angle_alpha   90.00
_cell.angle_beta   90.00
_cell.angle_gamma   90.00
#
_symmetry.space_group_name_H-M   'P 1'
#
loop_
_entity.id
_entity.type
_entity.pdbx_description
1 polymer ?
#
loop_
_entity_poly.entity_id
_entity_poly.type
_entity_poly.pdbx_seq_one_letter_code
_entity_poly.pdbx_strand_id
1 'polypeptide(L)'
;LINKIVLLPDFHHPHHNKPAVGAVFQFIKWFKPHAINILGDGMNMDSVNHWKKKQQDNEYFVGKRIQQDYDTFDADILTPLEKLLPKSCEKTYMGGNHEDWVNIVTRKDTTLKGSIEPEIKLRLKERDWEWIPWIKDNKRGIKKYGKLFAFHGIYTNKYHAAKTVDSFSKSCVYCHTHDMQSYTKVTIDDYQGFHTAQSIGCLCDTSPEFMRGRMNRWVNAFGVLYVREDGMYNLYVPVIIKGKFTFEGRTFGGEL
;
A
#
# COMPACT_ATOMS: atom_id res chain seq x y z
N LEU A 1 -0.12 25.04 9.61
CA LEU A 1 0.47 24.35 8.45
C LEU A 1 -0.37 23.13 8.07
N ILE A 2 -0.51 22.83 6.77
CA ILE A 2 -1.21 21.66 6.26
C ILE A 2 -0.16 20.65 5.80
N ASN A 3 -0.19 19.43 6.35
CA ASN A 3 0.66 18.36 5.91
C ASN A 3 0.03 17.64 4.70
N LYS A 4 0.80 17.53 3.61
CA LYS A 4 0.45 16.83 2.37
C LYS A 4 1.04 15.44 2.39
N ILE A 5 0.23 14.41 2.32
CA ILE A 5 0.66 13.02 2.41
C ILE A 5 0.11 12.25 1.20
N VAL A 6 0.93 11.40 0.62
CA VAL A 6 0.52 10.48 -0.45
C VAL A 6 0.56 9.04 0.07
N LEU A 7 -0.54 8.32 -0.15
CA LEU A 7 -0.71 6.92 0.26
C LEU A 7 -0.73 6.04 -0.98
N LEU A 8 0.19 5.10 -1.07
CA LEU A 8 0.42 4.23 -2.22
C LEU A 8 0.00 2.79 -1.88
N PRO A 9 -1.13 2.30 -2.42
CA PRO A 9 -1.63 0.96 -2.13
C PRO A 9 -1.06 -0.08 -3.10
N ASP A 10 -0.87 -1.29 -2.65
CA ASP A 10 -0.82 -2.56 -3.37
C ASP A 10 -0.21 -2.48 -4.78
N PHE A 11 1.11 -2.29 -4.88
CA PHE A 11 1.81 -2.35 -6.17
C PHE A 11 1.88 -3.77 -6.71
N HIS A 12 2.07 -4.75 -5.82
CA HIS A 12 2.34 -6.14 -6.19
C HIS A 12 3.42 -6.28 -7.27
N HIS A 13 4.51 -5.50 -7.15
CA HIS A 13 5.60 -5.60 -8.11
C HIS A 13 6.09 -7.06 -8.23
N PRO A 14 6.27 -7.61 -9.44
CA PRO A 14 6.36 -6.95 -10.75
C PRO A 14 5.02 -6.77 -11.49
N HIS A 15 3.89 -7.13 -10.87
CA HIS A 15 2.54 -7.09 -11.48
C HIS A 15 1.85 -5.72 -11.32
N HIS A 16 2.61 -4.65 -11.11
CA HIS A 16 2.08 -3.30 -11.01
C HIS A 16 1.57 -2.77 -12.36
N ASN A 17 0.56 -1.90 -12.33
CA ASN A 17 0.06 -1.22 -13.51
C ASN A 17 1.02 -0.07 -13.88
N LYS A 18 1.95 -0.32 -14.81
CA LYS A 18 2.98 0.64 -15.20
C LYS A 18 2.43 2.02 -15.60
N PRO A 19 1.37 2.14 -16.44
CA PRO A 19 0.76 3.43 -16.75
C PRO A 19 0.21 4.16 -15.52
N ALA A 20 -0.46 3.44 -14.62
CA ALA A 20 -1.00 4.02 -13.40
C ALA A 20 0.11 4.51 -12.46
N VAL A 21 1.15 3.71 -12.25
CA VAL A 21 2.32 4.09 -11.44
C VAL A 21 3.04 5.29 -12.04
N GLY A 22 3.23 5.33 -13.37
CA GLY A 22 3.81 6.47 -14.07
C GLY A 22 3.02 7.77 -13.85
N ALA A 23 1.69 7.71 -13.90
CA ALA A 23 0.82 8.85 -13.63
C ALA A 23 0.97 9.34 -12.17
N VAL A 24 1.01 8.42 -11.21
CA VAL A 24 1.21 8.74 -9.79
C VAL A 24 2.61 9.35 -9.55
N PHE A 25 3.65 8.86 -10.21
CA PHE A 25 5.00 9.42 -10.10
C PHE A 25 5.09 10.84 -10.67
N GLN A 26 4.41 11.11 -11.79
CA GLN A 26 4.28 12.48 -12.32
C GLN A 26 3.58 13.40 -11.30
N PHE A 27 2.51 12.91 -10.66
CA PHE A 27 1.80 13.65 -9.62
C PHE A 27 2.70 13.93 -8.42
N ILE A 28 3.41 12.94 -7.88
CA ILE A 28 4.31 13.08 -6.73
C ILE A 28 5.38 14.16 -6.99
N LYS A 29 5.97 14.14 -8.19
CA LYS A 29 6.97 15.15 -8.61
C LYS A 29 6.40 16.57 -8.58
N TRP A 30 5.15 16.74 -9.00
CA TRP A 30 4.46 18.04 -8.99
C TRP A 30 3.97 18.40 -7.60
N PHE A 31 3.33 17.47 -6.90
CA PHE A 31 2.66 17.68 -5.62
C PHE A 31 3.62 17.99 -4.48
N LYS A 32 4.83 17.42 -4.54
CA LYS A 32 5.88 17.56 -3.51
C LYS A 32 5.33 17.28 -2.11
N PRO A 33 4.99 16.04 -1.78
CA PRO A 33 4.40 15.67 -0.50
C PRO A 33 5.38 15.91 0.64
N HIS A 34 4.86 16.17 1.84
CA HIS A 34 5.62 16.22 3.09
C HIS A 34 5.86 14.81 3.65
N ALA A 35 4.97 13.86 3.34
CA ALA A 35 5.16 12.46 3.68
C ALA A 35 4.61 11.54 2.57
N ILE A 36 5.20 10.37 2.46
CA ILE A 36 4.74 9.29 1.58
C ILE A 36 4.63 7.99 2.38
N ASN A 37 3.63 7.17 2.05
CA ASN A 37 3.45 5.88 2.70
C ASN A 37 3.08 4.81 1.68
N ILE A 38 3.90 3.78 1.54
CA ILE A 38 3.54 2.52 0.87
C ILE A 38 2.74 1.70 1.89
N LEU A 39 1.46 1.45 1.60
CA LEU A 39 0.52 0.84 2.55
C LEU A 39 0.59 -0.70 2.64
N GLY A 40 1.64 -1.30 2.12
CA GLY A 40 1.84 -2.75 2.06
C GLY A 40 1.60 -3.33 0.69
N ASP A 41 1.93 -4.61 0.56
CA ASP A 41 1.92 -5.36 -0.70
C ASP A 41 2.60 -4.57 -1.85
N GLY A 42 3.72 -3.92 -1.51
CA GLY A 42 4.59 -3.27 -2.48
C GLY A 42 5.18 -4.30 -3.44
N MET A 43 5.58 -5.45 -2.91
CA MET A 43 6.11 -6.58 -3.66
C MET A 43 5.12 -7.75 -3.65
N ASN A 44 5.02 -8.47 -4.77
CA ASN A 44 4.20 -9.69 -4.84
C ASN A 44 4.86 -10.88 -4.13
N MET A 45 6.17 -10.82 -3.91
CA MET A 45 6.96 -11.85 -3.22
C MET A 45 6.74 -13.25 -3.82
N ASP A 46 6.81 -13.34 -5.15
CA ASP A 46 6.54 -14.58 -5.91
C ASP A 46 7.43 -15.75 -5.51
N SER A 47 8.69 -15.47 -5.15
CA SER A 47 9.65 -16.50 -4.72
C SER A 47 9.27 -17.20 -3.42
N VAL A 48 8.44 -16.56 -2.59
CA VAL A 48 8.01 -17.09 -1.29
C VAL A 48 6.49 -17.19 -1.16
N ASN A 49 5.78 -17.19 -2.29
CA ASN A 49 4.32 -17.22 -2.35
C ASN A 49 3.74 -18.34 -1.47
N HIS A 50 3.10 -17.93 -0.37
CA HIS A 50 2.58 -18.83 0.64
C HIS A 50 1.51 -19.80 0.10
N TRP A 51 0.62 -19.28 -0.77
CA TRP A 51 -0.48 -20.07 -1.32
C TRP A 51 0.02 -21.14 -2.29
N LYS A 52 0.98 -20.80 -3.16
CA LYS A 52 1.60 -21.73 -4.07
C LYS A 52 2.39 -22.83 -3.34
N LYS A 53 3.11 -22.45 -2.28
CA LYS A 53 3.77 -23.43 -1.39
C LYS A 53 2.77 -24.36 -0.72
N LYS A 54 1.62 -23.86 -0.26
CA LYS A 54 0.56 -24.66 0.34
C LYS A 54 -0.08 -25.62 -0.66
N GLN A 55 -0.17 -25.23 -1.94
CA GLN A 55 -0.67 -26.07 -3.03
C GLN A 55 0.37 -27.07 -3.55
N GLN A 56 1.62 -27.04 -3.06
CA GLN A 56 2.75 -27.85 -3.55
C GLN A 56 3.06 -27.63 -5.04
N ASP A 57 2.79 -26.42 -5.56
CA ASP A 57 3.03 -26.04 -6.94
C ASP A 57 4.53 -25.69 -7.12
N ASN A 58 5.36 -26.73 -7.21
CA ASN A 58 6.81 -26.56 -7.31
C ASN A 58 7.26 -25.96 -8.64
N GLU A 59 6.51 -26.16 -9.73
CA GLU A 59 6.80 -25.56 -11.03
C GLU A 59 6.70 -24.05 -10.98
N TYR A 60 5.78 -23.51 -10.19
CA TYR A 60 5.62 -22.07 -9.98
C TYR A 60 6.92 -21.40 -9.51
N PHE A 61 7.76 -22.10 -8.74
CA PHE A 61 8.97 -21.52 -8.14
C PHE A 61 10.22 -21.65 -9.02
N VAL A 62 10.12 -22.32 -10.17
CA VAL A 62 11.28 -22.48 -11.07
C VAL A 62 11.77 -21.10 -11.53
N GLY A 63 13.05 -20.84 -11.29
CA GLY A 63 13.70 -19.57 -11.64
C GLY A 63 13.42 -18.38 -10.72
N LYS A 64 12.47 -18.49 -9.78
CA LYS A 64 12.17 -17.38 -8.85
C LYS A 64 13.22 -17.31 -7.73
N ARG A 65 13.67 -16.10 -7.43
CA ARG A 65 14.69 -15.80 -6.42
C ARG A 65 14.23 -14.65 -5.54
N ILE A 66 14.30 -14.83 -4.22
CA ILE A 66 13.90 -13.79 -3.26
C ILE A 66 14.74 -12.50 -3.43
N GLN A 67 16.01 -12.63 -3.74
CA GLN A 67 16.87 -11.48 -4.02
C GLN A 67 16.38 -10.70 -5.25
N GLN A 68 15.90 -11.40 -6.28
CA GLN A 68 15.36 -10.77 -7.48
C GLN A 68 14.07 -9.99 -7.18
N ASP A 69 13.18 -10.52 -6.30
CA ASP A 69 11.97 -9.77 -5.90
C ASP A 69 12.35 -8.41 -5.31
N TYR A 70 13.40 -8.35 -4.47
CA TYR A 70 13.89 -7.09 -3.89
C TYR A 70 14.59 -6.20 -4.90
N ASP A 71 15.53 -6.75 -5.67
CA ASP A 71 16.37 -5.97 -6.60
C ASP A 71 15.51 -5.28 -7.68
N THR A 72 14.52 -6.01 -8.21
CA THR A 72 13.64 -5.45 -9.24
C THR A 72 12.65 -4.44 -8.66
N PHE A 73 12.11 -4.67 -7.45
CA PHE A 73 11.27 -3.68 -6.78
C PHE A 73 12.04 -2.40 -6.46
N ASP A 74 13.28 -2.52 -6.00
CA ASP A 74 14.12 -1.35 -5.75
C ASP A 74 14.40 -0.57 -7.03
N ALA A 75 14.77 -1.28 -8.11
CA ALA A 75 15.10 -0.65 -9.38
C ALA A 75 13.89 0.03 -10.06
N ASP A 76 12.72 -0.60 -10.02
CA ASP A 76 11.56 -0.16 -10.78
C ASP A 76 10.64 0.78 -9.98
N ILE A 77 10.61 0.66 -8.66
CA ILE A 77 9.67 1.41 -7.81
C ILE A 77 10.41 2.28 -6.78
N LEU A 78 11.19 1.69 -5.86
CA LEU A 78 11.62 2.39 -4.66
C LEU A 78 12.66 3.48 -4.98
N THR A 79 13.70 3.16 -5.73
CA THR A 79 14.73 4.12 -6.16
C THR A 79 14.19 5.21 -7.09
N PRO A 80 13.36 4.93 -8.13
CA PRO A 80 12.72 5.98 -8.90
C PRO A 80 11.82 6.89 -8.07
N LEU A 81 11.02 6.33 -7.14
CA LEU A 81 10.16 7.09 -6.26
C LEU A 81 10.97 8.08 -5.40
N GLU A 82 12.04 7.63 -4.77
CA GLU A 82 12.89 8.49 -3.93
C GLU A 82 13.46 9.69 -4.66
N LYS A 83 13.84 9.51 -5.94
CA LYS A 83 14.36 10.62 -6.77
C LYS A 83 13.34 11.74 -7.01
N LEU A 84 12.06 11.47 -6.82
CA LEU A 84 10.96 12.44 -7.03
C LEU A 84 10.60 13.19 -5.74
N LEU A 85 11.00 12.67 -4.59
CA LEU A 85 10.59 13.20 -3.29
C LEU A 85 11.45 14.41 -2.88
N PRO A 86 10.85 15.41 -2.19
CA PRO A 86 11.63 16.41 -1.47
C PRO A 86 12.56 15.75 -0.45
N LYS A 87 13.74 16.33 -0.23
CA LYS A 87 14.71 15.81 0.77
C LYS A 87 14.13 15.71 2.19
N SER A 88 13.18 16.58 2.53
CA SER A 88 12.49 16.61 3.81
C SER A 88 11.26 15.70 3.89
N CYS A 89 10.98 14.93 2.83
CA CYS A 89 9.80 14.07 2.80
C CYS A 89 9.98 12.88 3.75
N GLU A 90 9.05 12.73 4.70
CA GLU A 90 8.99 11.55 5.55
C GLU A 90 8.57 10.33 4.73
N LYS A 91 9.26 9.21 4.91
CA LYS A 91 9.04 7.99 4.12
C LYS A 91 8.64 6.85 5.04
N THR A 92 7.47 6.27 4.82
CA THR A 92 6.99 5.10 5.56
C THR A 92 6.72 3.96 4.58
N TYR A 93 7.19 2.77 4.90
CA TYR A 93 6.83 1.54 4.22
C TYR A 93 6.16 0.61 5.24
N MET A 94 4.90 0.33 5.04
CA MET A 94 4.16 -0.65 5.82
C MET A 94 4.21 -2.00 5.11
N GLY A 95 4.43 -3.08 5.83
CA GLY A 95 4.31 -4.42 5.28
C GLY A 95 2.84 -4.78 5.07
N GLY A 96 2.57 -5.51 4.00
CA GLY A 96 1.33 -6.21 3.76
C GLY A 96 1.45 -7.70 4.06
N ASN A 97 0.44 -8.46 3.67
CA ASN A 97 0.48 -9.92 3.86
C ASN A 97 1.50 -10.62 2.94
N HIS A 98 1.85 -10.03 1.79
CA HIS A 98 2.87 -10.57 0.90
C HIS A 98 4.27 -10.43 1.49
N GLU A 99 4.63 -9.28 2.04
CA GLU A 99 5.89 -9.13 2.76
C GLU A 99 5.93 -10.05 4.01
N ASP A 100 4.80 -10.30 4.68
CA ASP A 100 4.76 -11.19 5.85
C ASP A 100 5.01 -12.67 5.49
N TRP A 101 4.88 -13.07 4.23
CA TRP A 101 5.28 -14.42 3.81
C TRP A 101 6.76 -14.70 4.10
N VAL A 102 7.61 -13.69 4.06
CA VAL A 102 9.01 -13.80 4.48
C VAL A 102 9.11 -14.22 5.95
N ASN A 103 8.30 -13.63 6.83
CA ASN A 103 8.24 -14.00 8.24
C ASN A 103 7.77 -15.46 8.44
N ILE A 104 6.90 -15.97 7.55
CA ILE A 104 6.50 -17.38 7.56
C ILE A 104 7.70 -18.28 7.21
N VAL A 105 8.53 -17.87 6.26
CA VAL A 105 9.75 -18.60 5.88
C VAL A 105 10.76 -18.60 7.02
N THR A 106 11.07 -17.44 7.61
CA THR A 106 12.07 -17.31 8.69
C THR A 106 11.63 -17.97 10.00
N ARG A 107 10.32 -18.12 10.23
CA ARG A 107 9.81 -18.94 11.35
C ARG A 107 10.03 -20.44 11.16
N LYS A 108 10.04 -20.91 9.90
CA LYS A 108 10.30 -22.33 9.57
C LYS A 108 11.79 -22.63 9.53
N ASP A 109 12.58 -21.70 9.05
CA ASP A 109 14.04 -21.78 9.02
C ASP A 109 14.64 -20.52 9.68
N THR A 110 14.95 -20.66 10.96
CA THR A 110 15.47 -19.57 11.80
C THR A 110 16.87 -19.13 11.41
N THR A 111 17.60 -19.93 10.60
CA THR A 111 18.93 -19.55 10.10
C THR A 111 18.87 -18.38 9.11
N LEU A 112 17.70 -18.16 8.49
CA LEU A 112 17.45 -17.07 7.56
C LEU A 112 17.05 -15.75 8.23
N LYS A 113 16.73 -15.80 9.54
CA LYS A 113 16.29 -14.62 10.28
C LYS A 113 17.42 -13.58 10.35
N GLY A 114 17.06 -12.32 10.05
CA GLY A 114 18.02 -11.21 9.99
C GLY A 114 18.76 -11.11 8.64
N SER A 115 18.39 -11.89 7.63
CA SER A 115 19.08 -11.90 6.34
C SER A 115 18.18 -11.71 5.12
N ILE A 116 16.89 -12.04 5.22
CA ILE A 116 15.98 -11.98 4.08
C ILE A 116 14.75 -11.08 4.30
N GLU A 117 14.61 -10.44 5.44
CA GLU A 117 13.49 -9.56 5.74
C GLU A 117 13.50 -8.29 4.86
N PRO A 118 12.31 -7.75 4.50
CA PRO A 118 12.19 -6.61 3.60
C PRO A 118 12.99 -5.38 4.05
N GLU A 119 12.93 -5.04 5.35
CA GLU A 119 13.63 -3.88 5.89
C GLU A 119 15.14 -3.98 5.76
N ILE A 120 15.70 -5.19 5.80
CA ILE A 120 17.13 -5.46 5.67
C ILE A 120 17.53 -5.44 4.20
N LYS A 121 16.82 -6.20 3.35
CA LYS A 121 17.16 -6.37 1.94
C LYS A 121 17.01 -5.07 1.15
N LEU A 122 16.01 -4.26 1.45
CA LEU A 122 15.79 -2.95 0.84
C LEU A 122 16.59 -1.83 1.55
N ARG A 123 17.32 -2.16 2.62
CA ARG A 123 18.11 -1.20 3.42
C ARG A 123 17.28 0.02 3.83
N LEU A 124 16.05 -0.24 4.33
CA LEU A 124 15.08 0.82 4.58
C LEU A 124 15.58 1.83 5.61
N LYS A 125 16.27 1.37 6.66
CA LYS A 125 16.84 2.25 7.69
C LYS A 125 17.90 3.20 7.14
N GLU A 126 18.82 2.72 6.31
CA GLU A 126 19.90 3.51 5.69
C GLU A 126 19.35 4.53 4.68
N ARG A 127 18.15 4.26 4.15
CA ARG A 127 17.43 5.12 3.20
C ARG A 127 16.43 6.06 3.89
N ASP A 128 16.42 6.14 5.23
CA ASP A 128 15.47 6.92 6.04
C ASP A 128 13.99 6.56 5.81
N TRP A 129 13.72 5.28 5.57
CA TRP A 129 12.35 4.76 5.57
C TRP A 129 12.01 4.21 6.95
N GLU A 130 10.87 4.64 7.50
CA GLU A 130 10.24 3.97 8.63
C GLU A 130 9.60 2.66 8.14
N TRP A 131 10.05 1.53 8.68
CA TRP A 131 9.43 0.23 8.43
C TRP A 131 8.38 -0.10 9.49
N ILE A 132 7.16 -0.41 9.06
CA ILE A 132 6.07 -0.85 9.94
C ILE A 132 5.63 -2.24 9.46
N PRO A 133 6.01 -3.34 10.14
CA PRO A 133 5.62 -4.69 9.72
C PRO A 133 4.10 -4.89 9.81
N TRP A 134 3.55 -5.75 8.95
CA TRP A 134 2.11 -6.05 8.93
C TRP A 134 1.60 -6.57 10.27
N ILE A 135 2.39 -7.46 10.91
CA ILE A 135 2.14 -7.96 12.26
C ILE A 135 3.45 -7.96 13.04
N LYS A 136 3.41 -7.39 14.24
CA LYS A 136 4.50 -7.47 15.22
C LYS A 136 3.90 -7.71 16.59
N ASP A 137 4.38 -8.72 17.31
CA ASP A 137 3.94 -9.05 18.68
C ASP A 137 2.41 -9.18 18.78
N ASN A 138 1.80 -9.87 17.82
CA ASN A 138 0.34 -10.05 17.65
C ASN A 138 -0.45 -8.73 17.47
N LYS A 139 0.21 -7.62 17.14
CA LYS A 139 -0.43 -6.34 16.82
C LYS A 139 -0.26 -6.00 15.36
N ARG A 140 -1.29 -5.42 14.76
CA ARG A 140 -1.24 -4.91 13.38
C ARG A 140 -0.39 -3.64 13.31
N GLY A 141 0.37 -3.53 12.22
CA GLY A 141 1.07 -2.30 11.87
C GLY A 141 0.08 -1.18 11.55
N ILE A 142 0.19 -0.05 12.23
CA ILE A 142 -0.67 1.11 12.06
C ILE A 142 0.20 2.36 12.06
N LYS A 143 -0.03 3.24 11.08
CA LYS A 143 0.53 4.60 11.05
C LYS A 143 -0.60 5.59 11.32
N LYS A 144 -0.34 6.58 12.17
CA LYS A 144 -1.32 7.60 12.50
C LYS A 144 -0.97 8.92 11.80
N TYR A 145 -1.94 9.51 11.13
CA TYR A 145 -1.86 10.84 10.51
C TYR A 145 -2.97 11.72 11.09
N GLY A 146 -2.63 12.54 12.08
CA GLY A 146 -3.64 13.29 12.83
C GLY A 146 -4.67 12.36 13.47
N LYS A 147 -5.94 12.47 13.05
CA LYS A 147 -7.05 11.63 13.54
C LYS A 147 -7.36 10.44 12.62
N LEU A 148 -6.63 10.27 11.52
CA LEU A 148 -6.75 9.15 10.60
C LEU A 148 -5.71 8.07 10.90
N PHE A 149 -6.14 6.81 10.90
CA PHE A 149 -5.29 5.63 11.06
C PHE A 149 -5.12 4.94 9.71
N ALA A 150 -3.87 4.73 9.29
CA ALA A 150 -3.53 4.05 8.05
C ALA A 150 -2.95 2.66 8.37
N PHE A 151 -3.38 1.63 7.64
CA PHE A 151 -2.86 0.26 7.73
C PHE A 151 -3.14 -0.51 6.43
N HIS A 152 -2.51 -1.67 6.23
CA HIS A 152 -2.68 -2.41 4.98
C HIS A 152 -4.11 -2.90 4.75
N GLY A 153 -4.78 -3.40 5.74
CA GLY A 153 -6.11 -3.99 5.66
C GLY A 153 -6.21 -5.31 6.42
N ILE A 154 -7.44 -5.75 6.70
CA ILE A 154 -7.69 -6.97 7.47
C ILE A 154 -8.84 -7.77 6.87
N TYR A 155 -9.95 -7.11 6.56
CA TYR A 155 -11.20 -7.75 6.16
C TYR A 155 -11.35 -7.74 4.63
N THR A 156 -11.80 -8.89 4.08
CA THR A 156 -11.98 -9.10 2.63
C THR A 156 -13.42 -9.43 2.25
N ASN A 157 -14.34 -9.40 3.22
CA ASN A 157 -15.75 -9.66 2.97
C ASN A 157 -16.41 -8.53 2.17
N LYS A 158 -17.61 -8.78 1.63
CA LYS A 158 -18.36 -7.85 0.76
C LYS A 158 -18.50 -6.44 1.36
N TYR A 159 -18.68 -6.32 2.67
CA TYR A 159 -18.89 -5.06 3.40
C TYR A 159 -17.72 -4.78 4.35
N HIS A 160 -16.49 -4.95 3.85
CA HIS A 160 -15.28 -4.81 4.66
C HIS A 160 -15.10 -3.42 5.26
N ALA A 161 -15.54 -2.34 4.59
CA ALA A 161 -15.43 -0.99 5.15
C ALA A 161 -16.32 -0.81 6.39
N ALA A 162 -17.57 -1.29 6.35
CA ALA A 162 -18.44 -1.28 7.50
C ALA A 162 -17.87 -2.10 8.66
N LYS A 163 -17.41 -3.33 8.36
CA LYS A 163 -16.78 -4.19 9.37
C LYS A 163 -15.50 -3.57 9.95
N THR A 164 -14.72 -2.87 9.13
CA THR A 164 -13.51 -2.21 9.56
C THR A 164 -13.80 -1.08 10.55
N VAL A 165 -14.72 -0.16 10.23
CA VAL A 165 -15.04 0.93 11.14
C VAL A 165 -15.70 0.45 12.44
N ASP A 166 -16.51 -0.60 12.36
CA ASP A 166 -17.12 -1.21 13.56
C ASP A 166 -16.06 -1.82 14.49
N SER A 167 -15.06 -2.48 13.91
CA SER A 167 -14.00 -3.13 14.69
C SER A 167 -12.99 -2.13 15.28
N PHE A 168 -12.67 -1.06 14.53
CA PHE A 168 -11.66 -0.08 14.96
C PHE A 168 -12.25 1.05 15.79
N SER A 169 -13.52 1.41 15.59
CA SER A 169 -14.16 2.59 16.19
C SER A 169 -13.31 3.87 16.02
N LYS A 170 -12.64 4.00 14.89
CA LYS A 170 -11.76 5.10 14.49
C LYS A 170 -11.84 5.30 12.99
N SER A 171 -11.60 6.54 12.55
CA SER A 171 -11.44 6.79 11.12
C SER A 171 -10.16 6.17 10.59
N CYS A 172 -10.27 5.43 9.49
CA CYS A 172 -9.14 4.69 8.93
C CYS A 172 -9.14 4.65 7.40
N VAL A 173 -7.95 4.50 6.86
CA VAL A 173 -7.66 4.27 5.44
C VAL A 173 -6.85 2.99 5.29
N TYR A 174 -7.16 2.20 4.28
CA TYR A 174 -6.51 0.90 4.05
C TYR A 174 -6.60 0.48 2.58
N CYS A 175 -5.91 -0.59 2.23
CA CYS A 175 -5.88 -1.21 0.91
C CYS A 175 -6.16 -2.73 0.99
N HIS A 176 -5.36 -3.63 0.42
CA HIS A 176 -5.48 -5.09 0.51
C HIS A 176 -6.63 -5.72 -0.29
N THR A 177 -7.79 -5.09 -0.36
CA THR A 177 -8.96 -5.60 -1.11
C THR A 177 -8.94 -5.18 -2.58
N HIS A 178 -8.04 -4.25 -2.94
CA HIS A 178 -7.86 -3.66 -4.25
C HIS A 178 -9.09 -2.91 -4.80
N ASP A 179 -10.18 -2.88 -4.05
CA ASP A 179 -11.40 -2.15 -4.44
C ASP A 179 -11.49 -0.80 -3.73
N MET A 180 -12.49 -0.03 -4.11
CA MET A 180 -12.84 1.21 -3.44
C MET A 180 -14.15 1.02 -2.69
N GLN A 181 -14.10 1.15 -1.38
CA GLN A 181 -15.28 1.09 -0.52
C GLN A 181 -15.13 2.10 0.61
N SER A 182 -16.21 2.83 0.88
CA SER A 182 -16.29 3.75 2.00
C SER A 182 -17.51 3.44 2.86
N TYR A 183 -17.36 3.53 4.16
CA TYR A 183 -18.47 3.45 5.09
C TYR A 183 -18.24 4.44 6.23
N THR A 184 -19.28 5.23 6.52
CA THR A 184 -19.28 6.20 7.61
C THR A 184 -20.24 5.77 8.69
N LYS A 185 -19.74 5.72 9.93
CA LYS A 185 -20.51 5.45 11.14
C LYS A 185 -20.62 6.72 11.96
N VAL A 186 -21.85 7.09 12.30
CA VAL A 186 -22.15 8.17 13.24
C VAL A 186 -22.48 7.56 14.58
N THR A 187 -21.89 8.06 15.66
CA THR A 187 -22.15 7.63 17.03
C THR A 187 -22.62 8.81 17.86
N ILE A 188 -23.54 8.57 18.79
CA ILE A 188 -24.13 9.62 19.64
C ILE A 188 -23.05 10.26 20.54
N ASP A 189 -22.08 9.46 20.99
CA ASP A 189 -21.07 9.86 21.95
C ASP A 189 -19.82 10.50 21.30
N ASP A 190 -19.77 10.57 19.96
CA ASP A 190 -18.62 11.09 19.26
C ASP A 190 -18.79 12.59 19.03
N TYR A 191 -18.05 13.40 19.76
CA TYR A 191 -18.02 14.87 19.59
C TYR A 191 -17.68 15.33 18.17
N GLN A 192 -17.02 14.49 17.38
CA GLN A 192 -16.70 14.76 15.96
C GLN A 192 -17.77 14.25 15.00
N GLY A 193 -18.77 13.54 15.52
CA GLY A 193 -19.96 13.13 14.81
C GLY A 193 -19.82 11.94 13.90
N PHE A 194 -18.60 11.47 13.51
CA PHE A 194 -18.47 10.30 12.63
C PHE A 194 -17.06 9.66 12.63
N HIS A 195 -17.05 8.38 12.26
CA HIS A 195 -15.85 7.66 11.86
C HIS A 195 -16.03 7.08 10.45
N THR A 196 -15.00 7.14 9.62
CA THR A 196 -15.05 6.62 8.25
C THR A 196 -13.95 5.58 8.04
N ALA A 197 -14.29 4.44 7.45
CA ALA A 197 -13.31 3.50 6.89
C ALA A 197 -13.31 3.62 5.37
N GLN A 198 -12.12 3.82 4.77
CA GLN A 198 -11.95 4.02 3.34
C GLN A 198 -10.91 3.07 2.77
N SER A 199 -11.32 2.17 1.86
CA SER A 199 -10.42 1.42 0.97
C SER A 199 -10.06 2.27 -0.25
N ILE A 200 -8.78 2.27 -0.66
CA ILE A 200 -8.26 3.21 -1.67
C ILE A 200 -7.77 2.52 -2.95
N GLY A 201 -8.26 1.33 -3.25
CA GLY A 201 -7.88 0.63 -4.49
C GLY A 201 -6.49 0.04 -4.43
N CYS A 202 -5.82 -0.06 -5.60
CA CYS A 202 -4.49 -0.62 -5.77
C CYS A 202 -3.70 0.08 -6.89
N LEU A 203 -2.41 -0.21 -6.99
CA LEU A 203 -1.55 0.19 -8.11
C LEU A 203 -1.06 -1.02 -8.93
N CYS A 204 -1.62 -2.21 -8.69
CA CYS A 204 -1.35 -3.41 -9.47
C CYS A 204 -2.22 -3.50 -10.73
N ASP A 205 -1.90 -4.48 -11.58
CA ASP A 205 -2.76 -4.84 -12.70
C ASP A 205 -4.14 -5.28 -12.19
N THR A 206 -5.20 -4.69 -12.73
CA THR A 206 -6.59 -4.98 -12.35
C THR A 206 -7.19 -6.17 -13.11
N SER A 207 -6.48 -6.72 -14.08
CA SER A 207 -6.91 -7.87 -14.88
C SER A 207 -5.81 -8.92 -15.04
N PRO A 208 -5.18 -9.38 -13.94
CA PRO A 208 -4.06 -10.29 -14.04
C PRO A 208 -4.50 -11.65 -14.63
N GLU A 209 -3.60 -12.31 -15.34
CA GLU A 209 -3.86 -13.54 -16.07
C GLU A 209 -4.48 -14.66 -15.22
N PHE A 210 -4.08 -14.77 -13.95
CA PHE A 210 -4.61 -15.79 -13.04
C PHE A 210 -6.11 -15.64 -12.77
N MET A 211 -6.69 -14.46 -12.99
CA MET A 211 -8.14 -14.23 -12.87
C MET A 211 -8.93 -14.86 -14.02
N ARG A 212 -8.26 -15.24 -15.13
CA ARG A 212 -8.89 -15.91 -16.30
C ARG A 212 -10.18 -15.22 -16.76
N GLY A 213 -10.16 -13.87 -16.83
CA GLY A 213 -11.31 -13.07 -17.25
C GLY A 213 -12.46 -12.99 -16.24
N ARG A 214 -12.28 -13.46 -15.02
CA ARG A 214 -13.29 -13.26 -13.95
C ARG A 214 -13.40 -11.79 -13.61
N MET A 215 -14.63 -11.31 -13.50
CA MET A 215 -14.89 -9.95 -13.03
C MET A 215 -14.44 -9.82 -11.56
N ASN A 216 -13.72 -8.75 -11.28
CA ASN A 216 -13.35 -8.34 -9.94
C ASN A 216 -13.78 -6.89 -9.69
N ARG A 217 -13.51 -6.37 -8.51
CA ARG A 217 -13.80 -4.98 -8.12
C ARG A 217 -12.55 -4.13 -7.98
N TRP A 218 -11.44 -4.58 -8.54
CA TRP A 218 -10.16 -3.90 -8.44
C TRP A 218 -10.16 -2.59 -9.22
N VAL A 219 -9.66 -1.55 -8.59
CA VAL A 219 -9.62 -0.20 -9.14
C VAL A 219 -8.24 0.38 -8.94
N ASN A 220 -7.63 0.89 -10.01
CA ASN A 220 -6.41 1.67 -9.85
C ASN A 220 -6.74 3.04 -9.24
N ALA A 221 -6.22 3.28 -8.05
CA ALA A 221 -6.38 4.52 -7.32
C ALA A 221 -5.26 4.66 -6.27
N PHE A 222 -5.17 5.81 -5.64
CA PHE A 222 -4.24 6.09 -4.54
C PHE A 222 -4.82 7.14 -3.61
N GLY A 223 -4.20 7.36 -2.44
CA GLY A 223 -4.69 8.35 -1.48
C GLY A 223 -3.90 9.65 -1.52
N VAL A 224 -4.61 10.79 -1.48
CA VAL A 224 -4.04 12.12 -1.23
C VAL A 224 -4.66 12.66 0.05
N LEU A 225 -3.84 12.84 1.06
CA LEU A 225 -4.28 13.19 2.40
C LEU A 225 -3.72 14.55 2.82
N TYR A 226 -4.60 15.45 3.23
CA TYR A 226 -4.25 16.70 3.87
C TYR A 226 -4.58 16.62 5.37
N VAL A 227 -3.60 16.90 6.22
CA VAL A 227 -3.77 16.92 7.68
C VAL A 227 -3.47 18.30 8.21
N ARG A 228 -4.44 18.87 8.94
CA ARG A 228 -4.30 20.17 9.61
C ARG A 228 -3.62 20.05 10.97
N GLU A 229 -3.19 21.17 11.55
CA GLU A 229 -2.54 21.22 12.86
C GLU A 229 -3.42 20.66 14.00
N ASP A 230 -4.75 20.82 13.90
CA ASP A 230 -5.72 20.25 14.84
C ASP A 230 -5.88 18.72 14.71
N GLY A 231 -5.17 18.13 13.76
CA GLY A 231 -5.22 16.70 13.43
C GLY A 231 -6.42 16.30 12.57
N MET A 232 -7.31 17.24 12.21
CA MET A 232 -8.37 16.96 11.24
C MET A 232 -7.80 16.79 9.86
N TYR A 233 -8.50 16.05 9.01
CA TYR A 233 -7.96 15.63 7.71
C TYR A 233 -9.02 15.70 6.61
N ASN A 234 -8.53 15.76 5.37
CA ASN A 234 -9.30 15.52 4.17
C ASN A 234 -8.58 14.45 3.34
N LEU A 235 -9.26 13.36 3.03
CA LEU A 235 -8.76 12.28 2.20
C LEU A 235 -9.45 12.32 0.84
N TYR A 236 -8.66 12.40 -0.21
CA TYR A 236 -9.08 12.27 -1.61
C TYR A 236 -8.53 10.97 -2.17
N VAL A 237 -9.32 10.30 -3.00
CA VAL A 237 -8.92 9.04 -3.64
C VAL A 237 -9.08 9.19 -5.16
N PRO A 238 -8.08 9.77 -5.85
CA PRO A 238 -8.11 9.88 -7.31
C PRO A 238 -8.12 8.49 -7.96
N VAL A 239 -9.15 8.24 -8.78
CA VAL A 239 -9.25 7.02 -9.59
C VAL A 239 -8.45 7.21 -10.87
N ILE A 240 -7.64 6.20 -11.21
CA ILE A 240 -6.80 6.21 -12.39
C ILE A 240 -7.49 5.37 -13.49
N ILE A 241 -7.89 6.03 -14.55
CA ILE A 241 -8.59 5.41 -15.68
C ILE A 241 -7.66 5.42 -16.90
N LYS A 242 -7.36 4.24 -17.43
CA LYS A 242 -6.45 4.08 -18.58
C LYS A 242 -5.12 4.84 -18.37
N GLY A 243 -4.53 4.71 -17.16
CA GLY A 243 -3.27 5.34 -16.81
C GLY A 243 -3.31 6.86 -16.65
N LYS A 244 -4.49 7.47 -16.49
CA LYS A 244 -4.66 8.92 -16.33
C LYS A 244 -5.63 9.26 -15.20
N PHE A 245 -5.39 10.39 -14.53
CA PHE A 245 -6.34 11.00 -13.59
C PHE A 245 -6.17 12.51 -13.56
N THR A 246 -7.19 13.21 -13.05
CA THR A 246 -7.16 14.67 -12.88
C THR A 246 -7.23 15.01 -11.39
N PHE A 247 -6.38 15.93 -10.94
CA PHE A 247 -6.36 16.44 -9.59
C PHE A 247 -6.06 17.94 -9.61
N GLU A 248 -6.84 18.73 -8.89
CA GLU A 248 -6.74 20.22 -8.88
C GLU A 248 -6.67 20.82 -10.30
N GLY A 249 -7.52 20.34 -11.21
CA GLY A 249 -7.61 20.83 -12.59
C GLY A 249 -6.46 20.39 -13.52
N ARG A 250 -5.49 19.63 -13.02
CA ARG A 250 -4.35 19.13 -13.80
C ARG A 250 -4.49 17.62 -14.05
N THR A 251 -4.26 17.21 -15.29
CA THR A 251 -4.23 15.79 -15.68
C THR A 251 -2.81 15.25 -15.60
N PHE A 252 -2.68 14.04 -15.03
CA PHE A 252 -1.44 13.27 -14.91
C PHE A 252 -1.59 11.95 -15.67
N GLY A 253 -0.48 11.45 -16.22
CA GLY A 253 -0.43 10.26 -17.08
C GLY A 253 -0.62 10.59 -18.56
N GLY A 254 -0.50 9.54 -19.40
CA GLY A 254 -0.42 9.67 -20.85
C GLY A 254 1.04 9.59 -21.34
N GLU A 255 1.23 9.59 -22.64
CA GLU A 255 2.56 9.63 -23.24
C GLU A 255 3.30 10.89 -22.79
N LEU A 256 4.56 10.69 -22.32
CA LEU A 256 5.53 11.77 -22.12
C LEU A 256 6.00 12.26 -23.48
#